data_11cda5764f4a949b371b7fd602cf554f
#
_entry.id   11cda5764f4a949b371b7fd602cf554f
#
_cell.length_a   1.000
_cell.length_b   1.000
_cell.length_c   1.000
_cell.angle_alpha   90.00
_cell.angle_beta   90.00
_cell.angle_gamma   90.00
#
_symmetry.space_group_name_H-M   'P 1'
#
loop_
_entity.id
_entity.type
_entity.pdbx_description
1 polymer ?
#
loop_
_entity_poly.entity_id
_entity_poly.type
_entity_poly.pdbx_seq_one_letter_code
_entity_poly.pdbx_strand_id
1 'polypeptide(L)'
;MDLIAWLFYKRPAKEALFFIGIVALMIAFTDQETSSLIKPLCARLRPTHHPYTKDLVLNAYGNLGGGFGFVSGHAANFMAIALFTALTFRDRWYSIIVFSLAVIVVYSRIYLGMHFITDVVPGSLIGLLNGWIFFLLYRWIRAKWMPRPHPRAPHEAFRATLPIWRGVLVGYLFFLLFFAQEVVKILQQTHYY
;
A
#
# COMPACT_ATOMS: atom_id res chain seq x y z
N MET A 1 -6.66 7.95 -20.99
CA MET A 1 -6.09 9.05 -20.18
C MET A 1 -5.57 8.44 -18.89
N ASP A 2 -4.27 8.59 -18.64
CA ASP A 2 -3.61 7.88 -17.57
C ASP A 2 -3.97 8.45 -16.19
N LEU A 3 -4.02 7.59 -15.17
CA LEU A 3 -4.27 7.93 -13.77
C LEU A 3 -3.35 9.08 -13.29
N ILE A 4 -2.12 9.13 -13.80
CA ILE A 4 -1.14 10.18 -13.54
C ILE A 4 -1.61 11.52 -14.09
N ALA A 5 -2.22 11.57 -15.29
CA ALA A 5 -2.74 12.80 -15.88
C ALA A 5 -3.83 13.46 -15.00
N TRP A 6 -4.62 12.65 -14.27
CA TRP A 6 -5.62 13.17 -13.35
C TRP A 6 -5.03 13.82 -12.08
N LEU A 7 -3.83 13.42 -11.66
CA LEU A 7 -3.11 14.13 -10.59
C LEU A 7 -2.76 15.57 -11.00
N PHE A 8 -2.60 15.82 -12.29
CA PHE A 8 -2.30 17.15 -12.83
C PHE A 8 -3.57 17.95 -13.21
N TYR A 9 -4.74 17.32 -13.22
CA TYR A 9 -5.98 18.01 -13.60
C TYR A 9 -6.33 19.13 -12.62
N LYS A 10 -6.42 20.38 -13.14
CA LYS A 10 -6.71 21.60 -12.38
C LYS A 10 -5.75 21.87 -11.21
N ARG A 11 -4.48 21.42 -11.30
CA ARG A 11 -3.47 21.63 -10.27
C ARG A 11 -2.16 22.17 -10.83
N PRO A 12 -1.39 22.90 -10.00
CA PRO A 12 -0.01 23.16 -10.33
C PRO A 12 0.79 21.86 -10.41
N ALA A 13 1.50 21.66 -11.52
CA ALA A 13 2.33 20.46 -11.71
C ALA A 13 3.30 20.21 -10.54
N LYS A 14 3.81 21.27 -9.93
CA LYS A 14 4.69 21.19 -8.75
C LYS A 14 4.05 20.48 -7.57
N GLU A 15 2.77 20.69 -7.30
CA GLU A 15 2.08 20.04 -6.17
C GLU A 15 1.84 18.55 -6.43
N ALA A 16 1.45 18.20 -7.66
CA ALA A 16 1.27 16.81 -8.05
C ALA A 16 2.60 16.03 -8.00
N LEU A 17 3.67 16.59 -8.55
CA LEU A 17 5.00 15.98 -8.53
C LEU A 17 5.53 15.84 -7.10
N PHE A 18 5.32 16.85 -6.26
CA PHE A 18 5.71 16.78 -4.86
C PHE A 18 4.97 15.68 -4.10
N PHE A 19 3.63 15.57 -4.30
CA PHE A 19 2.84 14.49 -3.71
C PHE A 19 3.35 13.11 -4.15
N ILE A 20 3.57 12.91 -5.46
CA ILE A 20 4.11 11.65 -6.00
C ILE A 20 5.48 11.35 -5.39
N GLY A 21 6.36 12.35 -5.32
CA GLY A 21 7.70 12.19 -4.75
C GLY A 21 7.69 11.76 -3.28
N ILE A 22 6.79 12.35 -2.47
CA ILE A 22 6.64 11.96 -1.06
C ILE A 22 6.07 10.54 -0.93
N VAL A 23 5.09 10.16 -1.76
CA VAL A 23 4.55 8.78 -1.76
C VAL A 23 5.63 7.77 -2.16
N ALA A 24 6.40 8.06 -3.20
CA ALA A 24 7.48 7.19 -3.65
C ALA A 24 8.57 7.05 -2.56
N LEU A 25 8.95 8.15 -1.92
CA LEU A 25 9.92 8.14 -0.82
C LEU A 25 9.40 7.35 0.39
N MET A 26 8.13 7.51 0.74
CA MET A 26 7.49 6.76 1.82
C MET A 26 7.52 5.26 1.56
N ILE A 27 7.15 4.84 0.35
CA ILE A 27 7.16 3.41 -0.05
C ILE A 27 8.59 2.87 0.02
N ALA A 28 9.56 3.58 -0.57
CA ALA A 28 10.96 3.16 -0.56
C ALA A 28 11.51 3.06 0.86
N PHE A 29 11.21 4.04 1.72
CA PHE A 29 11.62 4.03 3.13
C PHE A 29 11.01 2.83 3.88
N THR A 30 9.69 2.63 3.77
CA THR A 30 8.97 1.54 4.44
C THR A 30 9.46 0.17 3.97
N ASP A 31 9.76 0.04 2.67
CA ASP A 31 10.30 -1.22 2.12
C ASP A 31 11.72 -1.48 2.62
N GLN A 32 12.60 -0.48 2.62
CA GLN A 32 13.96 -0.62 3.16
C GLN A 32 13.96 -0.93 4.65
N GLU A 33 13.14 -0.24 5.44
CA GLU A 33 13.00 -0.50 6.87
C GLU A 33 12.56 -1.94 7.14
N THR A 34 11.52 -2.41 6.45
CA THR A 34 10.99 -3.75 6.67
C THR A 34 11.88 -4.84 6.09
N SER A 35 12.41 -4.66 4.87
CA SER A 35 13.10 -5.71 4.11
C SER A 35 14.60 -5.77 4.42
N SER A 36 15.27 -4.62 4.59
CA SER A 36 16.71 -4.57 4.76
C SER A 36 17.15 -4.44 6.22
N LEU A 37 16.28 -3.93 7.09
CA LEU A 37 16.60 -3.76 8.52
C LEU A 37 15.90 -4.81 9.38
N ILE A 38 14.57 -4.83 9.41
CA ILE A 38 13.81 -5.64 10.37
C ILE A 38 13.90 -7.14 10.06
N LYS A 39 13.74 -7.55 8.79
CA LYS A 39 13.75 -8.99 8.43
C LYS A 39 15.07 -9.67 8.76
N PRO A 40 16.26 -9.12 8.43
CA PRO A 40 17.53 -9.75 8.81
C PRO A 40 17.73 -9.79 10.32
N LEU A 41 17.33 -8.74 11.05
CA LEU A 41 17.47 -8.69 12.51
C LEU A 41 16.61 -9.73 13.23
N CYS A 42 15.39 -9.95 12.76
CA CYS A 42 14.48 -10.91 13.39
C CYS A 42 14.67 -12.34 12.88
N ALA A 43 15.17 -12.51 11.65
CA ALA A 43 15.45 -13.79 10.98
C ALA A 43 14.33 -14.84 11.11
N ARG A 44 13.08 -14.40 11.31
CA ARG A 44 11.92 -15.27 11.48
C ARG A 44 11.48 -15.86 10.15
N LEU A 45 11.43 -17.19 10.07
CA LEU A 45 11.02 -17.89 8.86
C LEU A 45 9.53 -17.69 8.54
N ARG A 46 9.20 -17.67 7.26
CA ARG A 46 7.81 -17.68 6.77
C ARG A 46 7.13 -19.00 7.07
N PRO A 47 5.78 -19.04 7.07
CA PRO A 47 5.04 -20.32 7.21
C PRO A 47 5.51 -21.39 6.24
N THR A 48 5.81 -21.03 4.99
CA THR A 48 6.29 -21.89 3.92
C THR A 48 7.71 -22.44 4.10
N HIS A 49 8.50 -21.88 4.99
CA HIS A 49 9.88 -22.29 5.30
C HIS A 49 10.07 -22.80 6.72
N HIS A 50 9.05 -22.63 7.56
CA HIS A 50 9.14 -22.99 8.97
C HIS A 50 9.03 -24.50 9.16
N PRO A 51 9.93 -25.18 9.90
CA PRO A 51 9.99 -26.65 10.00
C PRO A 51 8.65 -27.32 10.36
N TYR A 52 7.87 -26.69 11.23
CA TYR A 52 6.60 -27.24 11.72
C TYR A 52 5.37 -26.90 10.86
N THR A 53 5.46 -25.93 9.94
CA THR A 53 4.28 -25.47 9.19
C THR A 53 4.41 -25.63 7.69
N LYS A 54 5.62 -25.79 7.14
CA LYS A 54 5.85 -25.84 5.68
C LYS A 54 4.99 -26.90 4.96
N ASP A 55 4.76 -28.03 5.58
CA ASP A 55 3.98 -29.14 5.01
C ASP A 55 2.46 -29.01 5.29
N LEU A 56 2.05 -28.06 6.14
CA LEU A 56 0.65 -27.80 6.50
C LEU A 56 0.08 -26.57 5.79
N VAL A 57 0.96 -25.71 5.24
CA VAL A 57 0.53 -24.48 4.58
C VAL A 57 0.07 -24.77 3.16
N LEU A 58 -1.19 -24.51 2.89
CA LEU A 58 -1.72 -24.50 1.53
C LEU A 58 -1.12 -23.30 0.77
N ASN A 59 0.01 -23.55 0.09
CA ASN A 59 0.57 -22.55 -0.81
C ASN A 59 -0.23 -22.59 -2.13
N ALA A 60 -1.18 -21.67 -2.24
CA ALA A 60 -2.15 -21.66 -3.33
C ALA A 60 -1.52 -21.52 -4.74
N TYR A 61 -0.26 -21.06 -4.84
CA TYR A 61 0.36 -20.74 -6.13
C TYR A 61 1.81 -21.18 -6.28
N GLY A 62 2.30 -22.08 -5.43
CA GLY A 62 3.69 -22.57 -5.51
C GLY A 62 4.78 -21.54 -5.20
N ASN A 63 4.41 -20.29 -4.93
CA ASN A 63 5.37 -19.23 -4.63
C ASN A 63 5.73 -19.26 -3.14
N LEU A 64 6.92 -19.77 -2.83
CA LEU A 64 7.40 -19.87 -1.45
C LEU A 64 7.87 -18.53 -0.87
N GLY A 65 8.10 -17.51 -1.71
CA GLY A 65 8.67 -16.24 -1.30
C GLY A 65 10.11 -16.35 -0.76
N GLY A 66 10.66 -15.27 -0.23
CA GLY A 66 11.95 -15.29 0.45
C GLY A 66 11.87 -15.93 1.84
N GLY A 67 13.00 -16.33 2.45
CA GLY A 67 13.05 -17.10 3.71
C GLY A 67 12.42 -16.39 4.91
N PHE A 68 12.65 -15.07 5.08
CA PHE A 68 12.19 -14.33 6.26
C PHE A 68 10.82 -13.67 6.07
N GLY A 69 9.97 -13.79 7.10
CA GLY A 69 8.58 -13.33 7.13
C GLY A 69 8.32 -12.07 7.94
N PHE A 70 8.98 -11.91 9.06
CA PHE A 70 8.72 -10.82 10.00
C PHE A 70 9.54 -9.56 9.66
N VAL A 71 8.91 -8.44 9.49
CA VAL A 71 7.49 -8.11 9.40
C VAL A 71 7.01 -8.19 7.95
N SER A 72 5.67 -8.16 7.73
CA SER A 72 5.12 -8.11 6.38
C SER A 72 5.30 -6.73 5.74
N GLY A 73 6.18 -6.62 4.75
CA GLY A 73 6.41 -5.37 3.99
C GLY A 73 5.18 -4.94 3.17
N HIS A 74 4.41 -5.89 2.63
CA HIS A 74 3.14 -5.55 1.96
C HIS A 74 2.14 -4.92 2.93
N ALA A 75 2.00 -5.48 4.13
CA ALA A 75 1.12 -4.90 5.14
C ALA A 75 1.56 -3.48 5.52
N ALA A 76 2.87 -3.27 5.71
CA ALA A 76 3.42 -1.96 6.02
C ALA A 76 3.17 -0.95 4.90
N ASN A 77 3.51 -1.28 3.65
CA ASN A 77 3.35 -0.37 2.51
C ASN A 77 1.89 -0.01 2.25
N PHE A 78 0.97 -0.98 2.25
CA PHE A 78 -0.44 -0.69 1.97
C PHE A 78 -1.11 0.10 3.10
N MET A 79 -0.78 -0.15 4.35
CA MET A 79 -1.28 0.64 5.47
C MET A 79 -0.69 2.05 5.52
N ALA A 80 0.60 2.23 5.15
CA ALA A 80 1.21 3.54 5.01
C ALA A 80 0.51 4.39 3.93
N ILE A 81 0.30 3.81 2.75
CA ILE A 81 -0.40 4.49 1.65
C ILE A 81 -1.83 4.84 2.07
N ALA A 82 -2.56 3.90 2.68
CA ALA A 82 -3.93 4.13 3.10
C ALA A 82 -4.03 5.29 4.09
N LEU A 83 -3.22 5.31 5.13
CA LEU A 83 -3.26 6.38 6.14
C LEU A 83 -2.78 7.72 5.57
N PHE A 84 -1.66 7.74 4.86
CA PHE A 84 -1.12 8.97 4.27
C PHE A 84 -2.14 9.64 3.34
N THR A 85 -2.75 8.88 2.44
CA THR A 85 -3.71 9.41 1.48
C THR A 85 -5.04 9.77 2.13
N ALA A 86 -5.54 8.98 3.09
CA ALA A 86 -6.73 9.31 3.86
C ALA A 86 -6.59 10.63 4.63
N LEU A 87 -5.45 10.85 5.29
CA LEU A 87 -5.15 12.10 6.01
C LEU A 87 -4.96 13.29 5.07
N THR A 88 -4.41 13.04 3.87
CA THR A 88 -4.18 14.09 2.86
C THR A 88 -5.48 14.50 2.20
N PHE A 89 -6.32 13.56 1.80
CA PHE A 89 -7.57 13.84 1.08
C PHE A 89 -8.74 14.22 1.99
N ARG A 90 -8.73 13.76 3.26
CA ARG A 90 -9.75 14.05 4.27
C ARG A 90 -11.17 13.80 3.77
N ASP A 91 -11.35 12.72 3.03
CA ASP A 91 -12.62 12.29 2.49
C ASP A 91 -13.03 10.95 3.10
N ARG A 92 -14.25 10.91 3.64
CA ARG A 92 -14.76 9.74 4.35
C ARG A 92 -14.85 8.51 3.45
N TRP A 93 -15.44 8.68 2.27
CA TRP A 93 -15.66 7.55 1.37
C TRP A 93 -14.37 7.03 0.77
N TYR A 94 -13.47 7.94 0.37
CA TYR A 94 -12.12 7.57 -0.05
C TYR A 94 -11.40 6.78 1.05
N SER A 95 -11.45 7.25 2.29
CA SER A 95 -10.78 6.59 3.43
C SER A 95 -11.32 5.19 3.67
N ILE A 96 -12.65 5.01 3.65
CA ILE A 96 -13.26 3.68 3.79
C ILE A 96 -12.76 2.74 2.69
N ILE A 97 -12.79 3.18 1.43
CA ILE A 97 -12.40 2.34 0.29
C ILE A 97 -10.92 1.98 0.35
N VAL A 98 -10.02 2.95 0.59
CA VAL A 98 -8.58 2.69 0.59
C VAL A 98 -8.14 1.80 1.76
N PHE A 99 -8.74 1.95 2.94
CA PHE A 99 -8.48 1.05 4.06
C PHE A 99 -9.07 -0.35 3.82
N SER A 100 -10.23 -0.47 3.20
CA SER A 100 -10.78 -1.77 2.80
C SER A 100 -9.85 -2.50 1.84
N LEU A 101 -9.32 -1.80 0.84
CA LEU A 101 -8.31 -2.36 -0.08
C LEU A 101 -7.04 -2.79 0.66
N ALA A 102 -6.53 -1.95 1.56
CA ALA A 102 -5.35 -2.29 2.35
C ALA A 102 -5.58 -3.56 3.20
N VAL A 103 -6.73 -3.67 3.87
CA VAL A 103 -7.09 -4.85 4.67
C VAL A 103 -7.19 -6.11 3.80
N ILE A 104 -7.79 -6.02 2.60
CA ILE A 104 -7.87 -7.15 1.67
C ILE A 104 -6.46 -7.62 1.26
N VAL A 105 -5.56 -6.69 0.92
CA VAL A 105 -4.17 -7.04 0.59
C VAL A 105 -3.47 -7.64 1.80
N VAL A 106 -3.63 -7.09 2.98
CA VAL A 106 -3.07 -7.60 4.24
C VAL A 106 -3.57 -9.02 4.50
N TYR A 107 -4.87 -9.26 4.40
CA TYR A 107 -5.47 -10.58 4.55
C TYR A 107 -4.96 -11.58 3.49
N SER A 108 -4.79 -11.14 2.25
CA SER A 108 -4.27 -12.01 1.19
C SER A 108 -2.89 -12.60 1.51
N ARG A 109 -2.05 -11.90 2.30
CA ARG A 109 -0.73 -12.40 2.71
C ARG A 109 -0.82 -13.59 3.66
N ILE A 110 -1.86 -13.59 4.51
CA ILE A 110 -2.16 -14.72 5.40
C ILE A 110 -2.76 -15.88 4.59
N TYR A 111 -3.76 -15.57 3.77
CA TYR A 111 -4.45 -16.56 2.92
C TYR A 111 -3.49 -17.32 1.99
N LEU A 112 -2.50 -16.62 1.40
CA LEU A 112 -1.47 -17.21 0.54
C LEU A 112 -0.39 -17.99 1.30
N GLY A 113 -0.48 -18.11 2.63
CA GLY A 113 0.53 -18.78 3.44
C GLY A 113 1.89 -18.07 3.50
N MET A 114 1.96 -16.81 3.05
CA MET A 114 3.21 -16.05 2.95
C MET A 114 3.67 -15.45 4.28
N HIS A 115 2.74 -15.20 5.19
CA HIS A 115 2.98 -14.54 6.48
C HIS A 115 2.08 -15.10 7.58
N PHE A 116 2.61 -15.20 8.80
CA PHE A 116 1.79 -15.36 9.99
C PHE A 116 1.02 -14.08 10.33
N ILE A 117 -0.09 -14.21 11.07
CA ILE A 117 -0.82 -13.03 11.60
C ILE A 117 0.13 -12.13 12.41
N THR A 118 1.04 -12.75 13.16
CA THR A 118 2.07 -12.07 13.96
C THR A 118 3.15 -11.35 13.15
N ASP A 119 3.22 -11.52 11.83
CA ASP A 119 4.07 -10.73 10.92
C ASP A 119 3.30 -9.55 10.34
N VAL A 120 2.00 -9.76 10.12
CA VAL A 120 1.12 -8.84 9.44
C VAL A 120 0.68 -7.71 10.36
N VAL A 121 0.34 -8.01 11.61
CA VAL A 121 -0.11 -7.00 12.58
C VAL A 121 1.00 -5.97 12.87
N PRO A 122 2.24 -6.36 13.26
CA PRO A 122 3.32 -5.39 13.44
C PRO A 122 3.66 -4.64 12.15
N GLY A 123 3.66 -5.31 10.98
CA GLY A 123 3.86 -4.66 9.69
C GLY A 123 2.82 -3.57 9.43
N SER A 124 1.55 -3.84 9.73
CA SER A 124 0.48 -2.86 9.61
C SER A 124 0.68 -1.65 10.54
N LEU A 125 1.10 -1.87 11.78
CA LEU A 125 1.38 -0.80 12.74
C LEU A 125 2.55 0.08 12.30
N ILE A 126 3.64 -0.52 11.80
CA ILE A 126 4.77 0.20 11.22
C ILE A 126 4.30 1.04 10.02
N GLY A 127 3.49 0.45 9.15
CA GLY A 127 2.92 1.16 8.01
C GLY A 127 2.08 2.36 8.42
N LEU A 128 1.20 2.21 9.41
CA LEU A 128 0.41 3.33 9.94
C LEU A 128 1.31 4.42 10.52
N LEU A 129 2.35 4.06 11.27
CA LEU A 129 3.31 5.02 11.83
C LEU A 129 4.03 5.78 10.70
N ASN A 130 4.55 5.08 9.71
CA ASN A 130 5.24 5.69 8.57
C ASN A 130 4.28 6.60 7.77
N GLY A 131 3.07 6.15 7.48
CA GLY A 131 2.06 6.96 6.82
C GLY A 131 1.76 8.26 7.55
N TRP A 132 1.69 8.21 8.88
CA TRP A 132 1.50 9.39 9.72
C TRP A 132 2.72 10.33 9.71
N ILE A 133 3.94 9.79 9.88
CA ILE A 133 5.19 10.57 9.85
C ILE A 133 5.34 11.29 8.50
N PHE A 134 5.15 10.56 7.39
CA PHE A 134 5.26 11.14 6.06
C PHE A 134 4.15 12.14 5.76
N PHE A 135 2.95 11.99 6.32
CA PHE A 135 1.91 13.01 6.26
C PHE A 135 2.31 14.30 6.98
N LEU A 136 2.93 14.22 8.15
CA LEU A 136 3.44 15.38 8.87
C LEU A 136 4.57 16.06 8.09
N LEU A 137 5.49 15.28 7.53
CA LEU A 137 6.58 15.75 6.68
C LEU A 137 6.04 16.46 5.42
N TYR A 138 5.08 15.83 4.74
CA TYR A 138 4.39 16.42 3.58
C TYR A 138 3.77 17.78 3.92
N ARG A 139 3.03 17.86 5.02
CA ARG A 139 2.42 19.12 5.47
C ARG A 139 3.45 20.19 5.78
N TRP A 140 4.52 19.84 6.47
CA TRP A 140 5.59 20.76 6.86
C TRP A 140 6.31 21.33 5.64
N ILE A 141 6.77 20.47 4.73
CA ILE A 141 7.47 20.90 3.51
C ILE A 141 6.54 21.75 2.63
N ARG A 142 5.29 21.30 2.44
CA ARG A 142 4.29 22.00 1.64
C ARG A 142 4.03 23.42 2.18
N ALA A 143 3.92 23.56 3.48
CA ALA A 143 3.70 24.88 4.10
C ALA A 143 4.89 25.85 3.87
N LYS A 144 6.10 25.31 3.80
CA LYS A 144 7.33 26.10 3.61
C LYS A 144 7.60 26.44 2.14
N TRP A 145 7.34 25.50 1.21
CA TRP A 145 7.79 25.59 -0.18
C TRP A 145 6.68 25.96 -1.16
N MET A 146 5.41 25.95 -0.74
CA MET A 146 4.27 26.33 -1.56
C MET A 146 3.48 27.47 -0.91
N PRO A 147 4.03 28.70 -0.91
CA PRO A 147 3.32 29.85 -0.40
C PRO A 147 2.16 30.24 -1.33
N ARG A 148 1.18 30.92 -0.75
CA ARG A 148 -0.07 31.41 -1.39
C ARG A 148 0.06 31.82 -2.88
N PRO A 149 -0.96 31.53 -3.75
CA PRO A 149 -2.39 31.35 -3.41
C PRO A 149 -2.88 29.90 -3.32
N HIS A 150 -2.00 28.93 -3.10
CA HIS A 150 -2.43 27.52 -3.01
C HIS A 150 -3.37 27.28 -1.82
N PRO A 151 -4.28 26.30 -1.94
CA PRO A 151 -5.18 25.93 -0.85
C PRO A 151 -4.41 25.72 0.45
N ARG A 152 -4.88 26.36 1.54
CA ARG A 152 -4.22 26.29 2.86
C ARG A 152 -4.11 24.86 3.40
N ALA A 153 -5.06 24.00 3.02
CA ALA A 153 -5.12 22.62 3.46
C ALA A 153 -4.87 21.66 2.28
N PRO A 154 -4.09 20.59 2.47
CA PRO A 154 -3.80 19.61 1.43
C PRO A 154 -5.06 19.04 0.74
N HIS A 155 -6.13 18.78 1.51
CA HIS A 155 -7.36 18.20 0.97
C HIS A 155 -8.08 19.08 -0.05
N GLU A 156 -7.95 20.40 0.03
CA GLU A 156 -8.56 21.31 -0.94
C GLU A 156 -7.93 21.16 -2.33
N ALA A 157 -6.61 20.90 -2.37
CA ALA A 157 -5.91 20.64 -3.61
C ALA A 157 -6.41 19.40 -4.34
N PHE A 158 -6.92 18.40 -3.61
CA PHE A 158 -7.37 17.12 -4.17
C PHE A 158 -8.88 16.99 -4.35
N ARG A 159 -9.66 17.98 -3.90
CA ARG A 159 -11.13 17.94 -3.90
C ARG A 159 -11.73 17.70 -5.29
N ALA A 160 -11.20 18.34 -6.32
CA ALA A 160 -11.72 18.22 -7.67
C ALA A 160 -11.53 16.82 -8.30
N THR A 161 -10.52 16.05 -7.84
CA THR A 161 -10.18 14.74 -8.37
C THR A 161 -10.68 13.59 -7.51
N LEU A 162 -11.17 13.85 -6.31
CA LEU A 162 -11.67 12.83 -5.39
C LEU A 162 -12.73 11.89 -5.97
N PRO A 163 -13.76 12.37 -6.71
CA PRO A 163 -14.75 11.46 -7.28
C PRO A 163 -14.14 10.44 -8.23
N ILE A 164 -13.11 10.84 -8.99
CA ILE A 164 -12.40 9.97 -9.92
C ILE A 164 -11.60 8.92 -9.15
N TRP A 165 -10.86 9.33 -8.12
CA TRP A 165 -10.10 8.40 -7.28
C TRP A 165 -11.00 7.39 -6.59
N ARG A 166 -12.17 7.80 -6.10
CA ARG A 166 -13.17 6.88 -5.55
C ARG A 166 -13.61 5.86 -6.60
N GLY A 167 -13.97 6.32 -7.80
CA GLY A 167 -14.39 5.44 -8.89
C GLY A 167 -13.32 4.42 -9.29
N VAL A 168 -12.07 4.86 -9.42
CA VAL A 168 -10.93 3.97 -9.73
C VAL A 168 -10.71 2.93 -8.65
N LEU A 169 -10.73 3.33 -7.37
CA LEU A 169 -10.54 2.41 -6.25
C LEU A 169 -11.70 1.41 -6.13
N VAL A 170 -12.94 1.86 -6.34
CA VAL A 170 -14.12 0.97 -6.37
C VAL A 170 -14.01 -0.03 -7.53
N GLY A 171 -13.65 0.44 -8.72
CA GLY A 171 -13.43 -0.43 -9.88
C GLY A 171 -12.34 -1.47 -9.64
N TYR A 172 -11.22 -1.06 -9.01
CA TYR A 172 -10.15 -1.97 -8.65
C TYR A 172 -10.59 -2.98 -7.57
N LEU A 173 -11.35 -2.56 -6.57
CA LEU A 173 -11.92 -3.44 -5.56
C LEU A 173 -12.87 -4.46 -6.19
N PHE A 174 -13.74 -4.03 -7.09
CA PHE A 174 -14.62 -4.91 -7.85
C PHE A 174 -13.82 -5.94 -8.67
N PHE A 175 -12.80 -5.47 -9.39
CA PHE A 175 -11.88 -6.34 -10.14
C PHE A 175 -11.23 -7.40 -9.24
N LEU A 176 -10.69 -7.01 -8.09
CA LEU A 176 -10.08 -7.95 -7.15
C LEU A 176 -11.08 -9.00 -6.63
N LEU A 177 -12.32 -8.61 -6.37
CA LEU A 177 -13.32 -9.51 -5.81
C LEU A 177 -13.86 -10.52 -6.85
N PHE A 178 -13.98 -10.12 -8.10
CA PHE A 178 -14.67 -10.91 -9.12
C PHE A 178 -13.74 -11.54 -10.17
N PHE A 179 -12.62 -10.93 -10.48
CA PHE A 179 -11.75 -11.34 -11.59
C PHE A 179 -10.36 -11.82 -11.18
N ALA A 180 -9.92 -11.57 -9.94
CA ALA A 180 -8.56 -11.95 -9.52
C ALA A 180 -8.31 -13.46 -9.63
N GLN A 181 -9.32 -14.29 -9.35
CA GLN A 181 -9.19 -15.74 -9.47
C GLN A 181 -9.01 -16.20 -10.91
N GLU A 182 -9.71 -15.59 -11.87
CA GLU A 182 -9.60 -15.93 -13.29
C GLU A 182 -8.24 -15.53 -13.85
N VAL A 183 -7.74 -14.33 -13.52
CA VAL A 183 -6.40 -13.88 -13.92
C VAL A 183 -5.32 -14.82 -13.37
N VAL A 184 -5.45 -15.25 -12.14
CA VAL A 184 -4.50 -16.20 -11.55
C VAL A 184 -4.52 -17.56 -12.25
N LYS A 185 -5.69 -18.09 -12.58
CA LYS A 185 -5.81 -19.36 -13.35
C LYS A 185 -5.11 -19.25 -14.71
N ILE A 186 -5.31 -18.14 -15.42
CA ILE A 186 -4.69 -17.87 -16.72
C ILE A 186 -3.16 -17.83 -16.57
N LEU A 187 -2.64 -17.10 -15.59
CA LEU A 187 -1.19 -16.99 -15.34
C LEU A 187 -0.56 -18.32 -14.95
N GLN A 188 -1.28 -19.19 -14.24
CA GLN A 188 -0.81 -20.53 -13.92
C GLN A 188 -0.72 -21.42 -15.17
N GLN A 189 -1.72 -21.34 -16.06
CA GLN A 189 -1.71 -22.11 -17.30
C GLN A 189 -0.57 -21.72 -18.24
N THR A 190 -0.16 -20.45 -18.24
CA THR A 190 0.96 -19.96 -19.08
C THR A 190 2.35 -20.34 -18.55
N HIS A 191 2.48 -20.75 -17.30
CA HIS A 191 3.77 -21.16 -16.71
C HIS A 191 4.06 -22.67 -16.86
N TYR A 192 3.15 -23.45 -17.44
CA TYR A 192 3.32 -24.88 -17.70
C TYR A 192 3.66 -25.21 -19.19
N TYR A 193 4.06 -24.20 -19.97
CA TYR A 193 4.55 -24.38 -21.34
C TYR A 193 5.98 -23.87 -21.49
#